data_c93fdfa5de718e4a6709d540d21ac37f
#
_entry.id   c93fdfa5de718e4a6709d540d21ac37f
#
_cell.length_a   1.000
_cell.length_b   1.000
_cell.length_c   1.000
_cell.angle_alpha   90.00
_cell.angle_beta   90.00
_cell.angle_gamma   90.00
#
_symmetry.space_group_name_H-M   'P 1'
#
loop_
_entity.id
_entity.type
_entity.pdbx_description
1 polymer ?
#
loop_
_entity_poly.entity_id
_entity_poly.type
_entity_poly.pdbx_seq_one_letter_code
_entity_poly.pdbx_strand_id
1 'polypeptide(L)'
;VQVSSAITADGSPESLAVLAGFAEPRWLHQTCVRAPDGTVRFHADIPWALAAEPVGEWRTHFHVPVFAARLGVLGTTQGAIGECLDEVASWPTDERPLVELETYAWDALPDGAREGTALVDGIVREIEWCAACMESAAAAARRSDA
;
A
#
# COMPACT_ATOMS: atom_id res chain seq x y z
N VAL A 1 9.76 -3.91 11.54
CA VAL A 1 8.52 -3.50 10.85
C VAL A 1 8.69 -3.77 9.38
N GLN A 2 7.80 -4.56 8.77
CA GLN A 2 7.72 -4.72 7.31
C GLN A 2 6.82 -3.62 6.74
N VAL A 3 7.35 -2.89 5.77
CA VAL A 3 6.67 -1.77 5.11
C VAL A 3 6.21 -2.23 3.74
N SER A 4 4.92 -2.13 3.50
CA SER A 4 4.31 -2.38 2.19
C SER A 4 3.11 -1.48 1.98
N SER A 5 2.76 -1.20 0.73
CA SER A 5 1.58 -0.44 0.36
C SER A 5 0.54 -1.37 -0.25
N ALA A 6 -0.72 -1.20 0.14
CA ALA A 6 -1.86 -1.94 -0.38
C ALA A 6 -2.66 -1.09 -1.38
N ILE A 7 -3.49 -1.75 -2.20
CA ILE A 7 -4.39 -1.09 -3.14
C ILE A 7 -5.64 -0.59 -2.40
N THR A 8 -6.12 0.61 -2.77
CA THR A 8 -7.44 1.11 -2.39
C THR A 8 -8.30 1.39 -3.61
N ALA A 9 -9.61 1.13 -3.50
CA ALA A 9 -10.59 1.48 -4.53
C ALA A 9 -11.83 2.11 -3.86
N ASP A 10 -12.48 3.02 -4.57
CA ASP A 10 -13.67 3.76 -4.10
C ASP A 10 -14.99 3.01 -4.30
N GLY A 11 -14.91 1.80 -4.88
CA GLY A 11 -16.08 0.98 -5.19
C GLY A 11 -16.85 1.41 -6.44
N SER A 12 -16.36 2.38 -7.21
CA SER A 12 -16.95 2.72 -8.51
C SER A 12 -16.76 1.58 -9.52
N PRO A 13 -17.66 1.42 -10.50
CA PRO A 13 -17.51 0.40 -11.55
C PRO A 13 -16.17 0.47 -12.27
N GLU A 14 -15.64 1.68 -12.48
CA GLU A 14 -14.33 1.90 -13.12
C GLU A 14 -13.19 1.39 -12.26
N SER A 15 -13.15 1.75 -10.96
CA SER A 15 -12.10 1.31 -10.05
C SER A 15 -12.14 -0.20 -9.83
N LEU A 16 -13.33 -0.80 -9.72
CA LEU A 16 -13.48 -2.24 -9.54
C LEU A 16 -13.09 -3.03 -10.81
N ALA A 17 -13.37 -2.50 -12.00
CA ALA A 17 -12.92 -3.10 -13.25
C ALA A 17 -11.38 -3.13 -13.35
N VAL A 18 -10.69 -2.07 -12.92
CA VAL A 18 -9.23 -2.03 -12.86
C VAL A 18 -8.71 -2.96 -11.76
N LEU A 19 -9.32 -2.96 -10.57
CA LEU A 19 -8.95 -3.86 -9.47
C LEU A 19 -9.04 -5.33 -9.85
N ALA A 20 -10.04 -5.71 -10.68
CA ALA A 20 -10.18 -7.08 -11.18
C ALA A 20 -8.94 -7.57 -11.95
N GLY A 21 -8.19 -6.66 -12.58
CA GLY A 21 -6.94 -6.98 -13.29
C GLY A 21 -5.77 -7.36 -12.36
N PHE A 22 -5.90 -7.14 -11.05
CA PHE A 22 -4.94 -7.57 -10.04
C PHE A 22 -5.24 -8.97 -9.47
N ALA A 23 -6.38 -9.56 -9.82
CA ALA A 23 -6.69 -10.94 -9.47
C ALA A 23 -5.83 -11.89 -10.31
N GLU A 24 -4.88 -12.57 -9.66
CA GLU A 24 -4.00 -13.53 -10.30
C GLU A 24 -4.05 -14.88 -9.54
N PRO A 25 -3.83 -16.03 -10.21
CA PRO A 25 -4.14 -17.34 -9.62
C PRO A 25 -3.08 -17.85 -8.63
N ARG A 26 -1.96 -17.17 -8.48
CA ARG A 26 -0.83 -17.64 -7.66
C ARG A 26 -1.00 -17.32 -6.18
N TRP A 27 -1.58 -16.14 -5.88
CA TRP A 27 -1.71 -15.63 -4.53
C TRP A 27 -3.16 -15.24 -4.23
N LEU A 28 -3.54 -15.34 -2.96
CA LEU A 28 -4.81 -14.80 -2.47
C LEU A 28 -4.60 -13.32 -2.09
N HIS A 29 -5.48 -12.47 -2.60
CA HIS A 29 -5.46 -11.03 -2.31
C HIS A 29 -6.62 -10.67 -1.39
N GLN A 30 -6.40 -10.83 -0.07
CA GLN A 30 -7.41 -10.54 0.94
C GLN A 30 -7.92 -9.10 0.76
N THR A 31 -9.23 -8.96 0.77
CA THR A 31 -9.90 -7.70 0.52
C THR A 31 -10.87 -7.38 1.65
N CYS A 32 -10.72 -6.19 2.23
CA CYS A 32 -11.68 -5.61 3.17
C CYS A 32 -12.49 -4.54 2.45
N VAL A 33 -13.81 -4.56 2.66
CA VAL A 33 -14.72 -3.53 2.16
C VAL A 33 -15.41 -2.86 3.32
N ARG A 34 -15.23 -1.54 3.45
CA ARG A 34 -15.93 -0.70 4.43
C ARG A 34 -17.18 -0.14 3.80
N ALA A 35 -18.35 -0.60 4.26
CA ALA A 35 -19.64 -0.08 3.85
C ALA A 35 -19.87 1.37 4.36
N PRO A 36 -20.82 2.12 3.80
CA PRO A 36 -21.15 3.49 4.24
C PRO A 36 -21.59 3.61 5.71
N ASP A 37 -22.11 2.54 6.30
CA ASP A 37 -22.47 2.46 7.72
C ASP A 37 -21.27 2.18 8.65
N GLY A 38 -20.05 2.07 8.08
CA GLY A 38 -18.83 1.75 8.81
C GLY A 38 -18.56 0.25 8.99
N THR A 39 -19.50 -0.62 8.65
CA THR A 39 -19.29 -2.08 8.71
C THR A 39 -18.18 -2.52 7.78
N VAL A 40 -17.24 -3.31 8.28
CA VAL A 40 -16.16 -3.89 7.46
C VAL A 40 -16.43 -5.37 7.19
N ARG A 41 -16.39 -5.74 5.93
CA ARG A 41 -16.50 -7.13 5.47
C ARG A 41 -15.18 -7.60 4.90
N PHE A 42 -14.76 -8.79 5.32
CA PHE A 42 -13.55 -9.46 4.83
C PHE A 42 -13.90 -10.49 3.76
N HIS A 43 -13.12 -10.49 2.70
CA HIS A 43 -13.15 -11.48 1.63
C HIS A 43 -11.74 -12.04 1.46
N ALA A 44 -11.65 -13.36 1.30
CA ALA A 44 -10.35 -14.03 1.23
C ALA A 44 -9.59 -13.73 -0.08
N ASP A 45 -10.28 -13.24 -1.12
CA ASP A 45 -9.67 -12.91 -2.40
C ASP A 45 -10.51 -11.89 -3.18
N ILE A 46 -9.89 -11.17 -4.14
CA ILE A 46 -10.53 -10.18 -5.03
C ILE A 46 -11.75 -10.78 -5.75
N PRO A 47 -11.70 -11.96 -6.42
CA PRO A 47 -12.85 -12.50 -7.14
C PRO A 47 -14.06 -12.71 -6.24
N TRP A 48 -13.85 -13.12 -4.99
CA TRP A 48 -14.95 -13.33 -4.05
C TRP A 48 -15.54 -12.02 -3.54
N ALA A 49 -14.70 -11.01 -3.36
CA ALA A 49 -15.17 -9.67 -3.03
C ALA A 49 -16.01 -9.09 -4.18
N LEU A 50 -15.52 -9.17 -5.41
CA LEU A 50 -16.24 -8.70 -6.60
C LEU A 50 -17.58 -9.44 -6.80
N ALA A 51 -17.62 -10.77 -6.59
CA ALA A 51 -18.84 -11.57 -6.71
C ALA A 51 -19.89 -11.24 -5.64
N ALA A 52 -19.47 -10.74 -4.48
CA ALA A 52 -20.38 -10.31 -3.42
C ALA A 52 -20.97 -8.90 -3.66
N GLU A 53 -20.44 -8.16 -4.64
CA GLU A 53 -20.84 -6.80 -5.03
C GLU A 53 -21.02 -5.81 -3.84
N PRO A 54 -20.13 -5.79 -2.86
CA PRO A 54 -20.30 -4.89 -1.73
C PRO A 54 -20.04 -3.43 -2.14
N VAL A 55 -20.93 -2.55 -1.71
CA VAL A 55 -20.77 -1.10 -1.87
C VAL A 55 -19.87 -0.56 -0.76
N GLY A 56 -18.89 0.26 -1.09
CA GLY A 56 -18.04 0.91 -0.09
C GLY A 56 -16.61 1.15 -0.55
N GLU A 57 -15.76 1.45 0.42
CA GLU A 57 -14.32 1.63 0.21
C GLU A 57 -13.61 0.29 0.33
N TRP A 58 -12.75 -0.02 -0.63
CA TRP A 58 -12.03 -1.28 -0.72
C TRP A 58 -10.57 -1.10 -0.33
N ARG A 59 -10.03 -2.06 0.39
CA ARG A 59 -8.59 -2.22 0.64
C ARG A 59 -8.21 -3.66 0.34
N THR A 60 -7.29 -3.82 -0.61
CA THR A 60 -6.84 -5.13 -1.07
C THR A 60 -5.39 -5.32 -0.74
N HIS A 61 -5.07 -6.42 -0.09
CA HIS A 61 -3.70 -6.83 0.22
C HIS A 61 -3.01 -7.30 -1.05
N PHE A 62 -2.47 -6.36 -1.78
CA PHE A 62 -1.61 -6.56 -2.93
C PHE A 62 -0.46 -5.57 -2.79
N HIS A 63 0.77 -6.06 -2.73
CA HIS A 63 1.94 -5.20 -2.51
C HIS A 63 2.23 -4.40 -3.77
N VAL A 64 2.04 -3.10 -3.67
CA VAL A 64 2.33 -2.13 -4.73
C VAL A 64 3.50 -1.24 -4.32
N PRO A 65 4.20 -0.61 -5.29
CA PRO A 65 5.35 0.23 -4.97
C PRO A 65 5.02 1.29 -3.91
N VAL A 66 5.79 1.35 -2.82
CA VAL A 66 5.52 2.23 -1.67
C VAL A 66 5.60 3.71 -2.02
N PHE A 67 6.32 4.08 -3.09
CA PHE A 67 6.38 5.45 -3.59
C PHE A 67 5.16 5.86 -4.41
N ALA A 68 4.29 4.91 -4.80
CA ALA A 68 3.13 5.19 -5.63
C ALA A 68 1.92 5.55 -4.78
N ALA A 69 1.48 6.81 -4.82
CA ALA A 69 0.24 7.25 -4.17
C ALA A 69 -1.02 6.77 -4.91
N ARG A 70 -0.89 6.49 -6.21
CA ARG A 70 -1.97 6.05 -7.09
C ARG A 70 -1.44 5.11 -8.18
N LEU A 71 -2.34 4.23 -8.66
CA LEU A 71 -2.17 3.38 -9.83
C LEU A 71 -3.35 3.61 -10.78
N GLY A 72 -3.23 4.65 -11.62
CA GLY A 72 -4.35 5.10 -12.44
C GLY A 72 -5.52 5.59 -11.57
N VAL A 73 -6.68 4.96 -11.71
CA VAL A 73 -7.90 5.29 -10.93
C VAL A 73 -7.86 4.71 -9.51
N LEU A 74 -7.00 3.73 -9.23
CA LEU A 74 -6.83 3.16 -7.91
C LEU A 74 -5.95 4.04 -7.03
N GLY A 75 -6.24 4.09 -5.74
CA GLY A 75 -5.37 4.65 -4.73
C GLY A 75 -4.47 3.58 -4.09
N THR A 76 -3.63 4.01 -3.16
CA THR A 76 -2.80 3.11 -2.34
C THR A 76 -2.84 3.51 -0.87
N THR A 77 -2.25 2.69 -0.01
CA THR A 77 -2.10 3.02 1.42
C THR A 77 -0.78 3.75 1.73
N GLN A 78 -0.15 4.37 0.74
CA GLN A 78 1.14 5.09 0.89
C GLN A 78 1.12 6.10 2.06
N GLY A 79 0.04 6.88 2.21
CA GLY A 79 -0.07 7.86 3.29
C GLY A 79 0.07 7.25 4.68
N ALA A 80 -0.51 6.05 4.90
CA ALA A 80 -0.40 5.34 6.17
C ALA A 80 1.05 4.88 6.47
N ILE A 81 1.87 4.65 5.43
CA ILE A 81 3.30 4.35 5.63
C ILE A 81 4.01 5.57 6.20
N GLY A 82 3.77 6.76 5.65
CA GLY A 82 4.34 8.01 6.17
C GLY A 82 3.99 8.20 7.65
N GLU A 83 2.70 8.09 8.01
CA GLU A 83 2.23 8.19 9.39
C GLU A 83 2.90 7.17 10.32
N CYS A 84 3.08 5.92 9.86
CA CYS A 84 3.76 4.87 10.62
C CYS A 84 5.25 5.19 10.84
N LEU A 85 5.94 5.69 9.81
CA LEU A 85 7.35 6.06 9.90
C LEU A 85 7.57 7.30 10.79
N ASP A 86 6.65 8.27 10.78
CA ASP A 86 6.66 9.41 11.69
C ASP A 86 6.53 8.94 13.15
N GLU A 87 5.63 8.01 13.43
CA GLU A 87 5.48 7.41 14.76
C GLU A 87 6.75 6.69 15.20
N VAL A 88 7.30 5.81 14.36
CA VAL A 88 8.56 5.09 14.65
C VAL A 88 9.73 6.05 14.88
N ALA A 89 9.79 7.15 14.12
CA ALA A 89 10.86 8.14 14.30
C ALA A 89 10.75 8.92 15.62
N SER A 90 9.55 8.98 16.23
CA SER A 90 9.33 9.61 17.54
C SER A 90 9.87 8.79 18.73
N TRP A 91 10.11 7.47 18.53
CA TRP A 91 10.58 6.58 19.58
C TRP A 91 12.05 6.83 19.93
N PRO A 92 12.50 6.48 21.17
CA PRO A 92 13.92 6.47 21.51
C PRO A 92 14.73 5.63 20.51
N THR A 93 15.94 6.06 20.18
CA THR A 93 16.74 5.44 19.11
C THR A 93 17.03 3.96 19.36
N ASP A 94 17.20 3.56 20.61
CA ASP A 94 17.46 2.21 21.05
C ASP A 94 16.19 1.31 21.07
N GLU A 95 15.00 1.91 20.96
CA GLU A 95 13.72 1.20 20.89
C GLU A 95 13.20 1.10 19.44
N ARG A 96 13.81 1.79 18.47
CA ARG A 96 13.34 1.77 17.08
C ARG A 96 13.52 0.40 16.45
N PRO A 97 12.47 -0.14 15.83
CA PRO A 97 12.56 -1.41 15.12
C PRO A 97 13.38 -1.27 13.83
N LEU A 98 13.92 -2.39 13.36
CA LEU A 98 14.39 -2.49 11.98
C LEU A 98 13.21 -2.29 11.02
N VAL A 99 13.41 -1.47 9.99
CA VAL A 99 12.43 -1.22 8.92
C VAL A 99 12.88 -1.98 7.68
N GLU A 100 12.01 -2.84 7.17
CA GLU A 100 12.24 -3.67 6.00
C GLU A 100 11.17 -3.36 4.94
N LEU A 101 11.58 -3.23 3.68
CA LEU A 101 10.65 -3.11 2.55
C LEU A 101 10.25 -4.50 2.06
N GLU A 102 8.95 -4.69 1.85
CA GLU A 102 8.41 -5.94 1.31
C GLU A 102 7.97 -5.74 -0.14
N THR A 103 8.81 -6.21 -1.09
CA THR A 103 8.70 -5.91 -2.53
C THR A 103 8.46 -7.13 -3.43
N TYR A 104 8.04 -8.27 -2.87
CA TYR A 104 7.99 -9.55 -3.58
C TYR A 104 6.97 -9.64 -4.71
N ALA A 105 5.98 -8.75 -4.76
CA ALA A 105 4.90 -8.80 -5.75
C ALA A 105 5.22 -8.06 -7.07
N TRP A 106 6.46 -7.57 -7.26
CA TRP A 106 6.82 -6.79 -8.45
C TRP A 106 6.50 -7.49 -9.77
N ASP A 107 6.80 -8.80 -9.86
CA ASP A 107 6.52 -9.59 -11.07
C ASP A 107 5.02 -9.88 -11.27
N ALA A 108 4.21 -9.79 -10.22
CA ALA A 108 2.77 -9.98 -10.27
C ALA A 108 2.00 -8.69 -10.63
N LEU A 109 2.67 -7.52 -10.60
CA LEU A 109 2.05 -6.26 -10.99
C LEU A 109 1.63 -6.29 -12.45
N PRO A 110 0.41 -5.84 -12.81
CA PRO A 110 0.03 -5.60 -14.20
C PRO A 110 1.00 -4.64 -14.89
N ASP A 111 1.23 -4.81 -16.20
CA ASP A 111 2.20 -4.03 -16.95
C ASP A 111 2.01 -2.50 -16.81
N GLY A 112 0.76 -2.03 -16.76
CA GLY A 112 0.44 -0.63 -16.53
C GLY A 112 0.81 -0.10 -15.14
N ALA A 113 0.94 -0.97 -14.15
CA ALA A 113 1.32 -0.59 -12.79
C ALA A 113 2.85 -0.53 -12.59
N ARG A 114 3.62 -1.13 -13.50
CA ARG A 114 5.10 -1.10 -13.46
C ARG A 114 5.70 0.17 -14.08
N GLU A 115 4.90 0.96 -14.80
CA GLU A 115 5.36 2.17 -15.52
C GLU A 115 6.62 1.96 -16.39
N GLY A 116 6.83 0.74 -16.90
CA GLY A 116 8.03 0.37 -17.65
C GLY A 116 9.33 0.31 -16.83
N THR A 117 9.24 0.40 -15.50
CA THR A 117 10.40 0.37 -14.60
C THR A 117 10.90 -1.07 -14.41
N ALA A 118 12.22 -1.28 -14.53
CA ALA A 118 12.83 -2.57 -14.22
C ALA A 118 12.77 -2.85 -12.70
N LEU A 119 12.77 -4.14 -12.33
CA LEU A 119 12.70 -4.57 -10.92
C LEU A 119 13.72 -3.85 -10.02
N VAL A 120 14.98 -3.80 -10.46
CA VAL A 120 16.07 -3.20 -9.66
C VAL A 120 15.84 -1.70 -9.46
N ASP A 121 15.47 -0.98 -10.51
CA ASP A 121 15.19 0.46 -10.42
C ASP A 121 13.96 0.74 -9.55
N GLY A 122 12.95 -0.15 -9.61
CA GLY A 122 11.80 -0.08 -8.74
C GLY A 122 12.16 -0.22 -7.27
N ILE A 123 12.95 -1.24 -6.92
CA ILE A 123 13.43 -1.45 -5.54
C ILE A 123 14.28 -0.28 -5.05
N VAL A 124 15.16 0.26 -5.89
CA VAL A 124 15.96 1.45 -5.53
C VAL A 124 15.04 2.64 -5.20
N ARG A 125 14.04 2.91 -6.04
CA ARG A 125 13.08 4.00 -5.78
C ARG A 125 12.29 3.79 -4.49
N GLU A 126 11.91 2.57 -4.15
CA GLU A 126 11.22 2.25 -2.89
C GLU A 126 12.11 2.54 -1.68
N ILE A 127 13.38 2.11 -1.73
CA ILE A 127 14.36 2.37 -0.67
C ILE A 127 14.60 3.87 -0.50
N GLU A 128 14.81 4.60 -1.59
CA GLU A 128 15.04 6.05 -1.58
C GLU A 128 13.84 6.81 -1.00
N TRP A 129 12.63 6.43 -1.41
CA TRP A 129 11.39 7.03 -0.90
C TRP A 129 11.23 6.79 0.61
N CYS A 130 11.43 5.57 1.08
CA CYS A 130 11.31 5.21 2.48
C CYS A 130 12.39 5.92 3.33
N ALA A 131 13.63 5.98 2.85
CA ALA A 131 14.72 6.72 3.51
C ALA A 131 14.40 8.20 3.66
N ALA A 132 13.89 8.84 2.59
CA ALA A 132 13.48 10.24 2.63
C ALA A 132 12.36 10.51 3.64
N CYS A 133 11.38 9.61 3.75
CA CYS A 133 10.32 9.69 4.77
C CYS A 133 10.92 9.65 6.18
N MET A 134 11.81 8.69 6.46
CA MET A 134 12.45 8.53 7.77
C MET A 134 13.32 9.74 8.13
N GLU A 135 14.06 10.30 7.18
CA GLU A 135 14.87 11.51 7.38
C GLU A 135 13.99 12.72 7.72
N SER A 136 12.87 12.88 6.99
CA SER A 136 11.91 13.96 7.23
C SER A 136 11.28 13.86 8.61
N ALA A 137 10.83 12.66 9.01
CA ALA A 137 10.27 12.37 10.32
C ALA A 137 11.26 12.66 11.44
N ALA A 138 12.51 12.19 11.31
CA ALA A 138 13.57 12.46 12.28
C ALA A 138 13.92 13.96 12.39
N ALA A 139 13.85 14.71 11.29
CA ALA A 139 14.05 16.16 11.31
C ALA A 139 12.87 16.90 11.97
N ALA A 140 11.64 16.42 11.82
CA ALA A 140 10.46 16.97 12.48
C ALA A 140 10.51 16.73 13.99
N ALA A 141 10.85 15.52 14.44
CA ALA A 141 11.01 15.20 15.86
C ALA A 141 12.02 16.11 16.56
N ARG A 142 13.20 16.32 15.96
CA ARG A 142 14.24 17.24 16.50
C ARG A 142 13.78 18.69 16.65
N ARG A 143 12.83 19.15 15.82
CA ARG A 143 12.29 20.54 15.92
C ARG A 143 11.25 20.68 17.03
N SER A 144 10.60 19.59 17.41
CA SER A 144 9.60 19.58 18.49
C SER A 144 10.25 19.61 19.88
N ASP A 145 11.50 19.15 19.98
CA ASP A 145 12.27 19.08 21.24
C ASP A 145 13.11 20.35 21.52
N ALA A 146 13.10 21.34 20.62
CA ALA A 146 13.88 22.60 20.73
C ALA A 146 13.00 23.79 21.07
#